data_7e1edd2c8e5a6e27f81122a87eba889a
#
_entry.id   7e1edd2c8e5a6e27f81122a87eba889a
#
_cell.length_a   1.000
_cell.length_b   1.000
_cell.length_c   1.000
_cell.angle_alpha   90.00
_cell.angle_beta   90.00
_cell.angle_gamma   90.00
#
_symmetry.space_group_name_H-M   'P 1'
#
loop_
_entity.id
_entity.type
_entity.pdbx_description
1 polymer ?
#
loop_
_entity_poly.entity_id
_entity_poly.type
_entity_poly.pdbx_seq_one_letter_code
_entity_poly.pdbx_strand_id
1 'polypeptide(L)'
;MYAHIRGEVIEIAAERAVIEACGVGYELLCSSKTLSALKKGKEAMLFAHLHTAEGLQALYGFIDEAELYSLAERLKPKMEEIIYLIPANFYRL
;
A
#
# COMPACT_ATOMS: atom_id res chain seq x y z
N MET A 1 0.00 12.56 -4.46
CA MET A 1 0.02 11.09 -4.35
C MET A 1 1.25 10.65 -3.56
N TYR A 2 1.08 9.66 -2.73
CA TYR A 2 2.19 9.14 -1.92
C TYR A 2 2.94 8.06 -2.70
N ALA A 3 4.26 8.13 -2.75
CA ALA A 3 5.09 7.11 -3.37
C ALA A 3 5.52 6.06 -2.35
N HIS A 4 5.82 6.49 -1.15
CA HIS A 4 6.20 5.59 -0.06
C HIS A 4 5.96 6.28 1.28
N ILE A 5 5.90 5.48 2.34
CA ILE A 5 5.79 5.97 3.71
C ILE A 5 6.84 5.25 4.54
N ARG A 6 7.61 6.01 5.28
CA ARG A 6 8.58 5.49 6.24
C ARG A 6 8.24 5.98 7.63
N GLY A 7 8.17 5.09 8.57
CA GLY A 7 7.87 5.45 9.94
C GLY A 7 7.85 4.25 10.85
N GLU A 8 7.36 4.44 12.06
CA GLU A 8 7.26 3.39 13.05
C GLU A 8 5.97 2.60 12.86
N VAL A 9 6.09 1.27 12.92
CA VAL A 9 4.91 0.39 12.85
C VAL A 9 4.21 0.42 14.21
N ILE A 10 3.04 1.04 14.25
CA ILE A 10 2.28 1.21 15.49
C ILE A 10 1.34 0.03 15.73
N GLU A 11 0.73 -0.46 14.64
CA GLU A 11 -0.26 -1.54 14.75
C GLU A 11 -0.19 -2.45 13.53
N ILE A 12 -0.38 -3.73 13.75
CA ILE A 12 -0.51 -4.72 12.67
C ILE A 12 -1.79 -5.49 12.92
N ALA A 13 -2.70 -5.47 11.94
CA ALA A 13 -3.96 -6.20 12.01
C ALA A 13 -4.06 -7.19 10.85
N ALA A 14 -5.21 -7.85 10.68
CA ALA A 14 -5.34 -8.93 9.71
C ALA A 14 -5.08 -8.50 8.27
N GLU A 15 -5.46 -7.28 7.90
CA GLU A 15 -5.37 -6.80 6.51
C GLU A 15 -4.77 -5.42 6.41
N ARG A 16 -4.25 -4.88 7.52
CA ARG A 16 -3.76 -3.51 7.54
C ARG A 16 -2.65 -3.33 8.55
N ALA A 17 -1.90 -2.26 8.34
CA ALA A 17 -0.91 -1.81 9.30
C ALA A 17 -1.05 -0.30 9.47
N VAL A 18 -0.66 0.20 10.62
CA VAL A 18 -0.59 1.64 10.87
C VAL A 18 0.87 2.02 11.01
N ILE A 19 1.30 2.95 10.16
CA ILE A 19 2.66 3.49 10.18
C ILE A 19 2.55 4.95 10.64
N GLU A 20 3.26 5.30 11.69
CA GLU A 20 3.31 6.68 12.15
C GLU A 20 4.52 7.37 11.57
N ALA A 21 4.29 8.45 10.84
CA ALA A 21 5.34 9.29 10.28
C ALA A 21 5.04 10.75 10.61
N CYS A 22 6.00 11.43 11.20
CA CYS A 22 5.87 12.85 11.56
C CYS A 22 4.62 13.15 12.39
N GLY A 23 4.27 12.25 13.30
CA GLY A 23 3.10 12.43 14.18
C GLY A 23 1.77 12.07 13.56
N VAL A 24 1.76 11.57 12.33
CA VAL A 24 0.53 11.16 11.65
C VAL A 24 0.52 9.64 11.48
N GLY A 25 -0.57 9.00 11.91
CA GLY A 25 -0.75 7.57 11.72
C GLY A 25 -1.44 7.30 10.38
N TYR A 26 -0.75 6.62 9.49
CA TYR A 26 -1.30 6.21 8.19
C TYR A 26 -1.74 4.76 8.25
N GLU A 27 -3.00 4.53 7.93
CA GLU A 27 -3.52 3.16 7.82
C GLU A 27 -3.33 2.68 6.39
N LEU A 28 -2.59 1.58 6.24
CA LEU A 28 -2.32 1.01 4.93
C LEU A 28 -2.90 -0.39 4.86
N LEU A 29 -3.63 -0.65 3.78
CA LEU A 29 -4.11 -1.99 3.50
C LEU A 29 -2.96 -2.77 2.88
N CYS A 30 -2.67 -3.93 3.43
CA CYS A 30 -1.49 -4.69 3.07
C CYS A 30 -1.82 -6.16 2.87
N SER A 31 -1.04 -6.83 2.01
CA SER A 31 -1.13 -8.26 1.85
C SER A 31 -0.52 -8.96 3.07
N SER A 32 -0.81 -10.25 3.22
CA SER A 32 -0.20 -11.03 4.29
C SER A 32 1.33 -11.08 4.17
N LYS A 33 1.85 -11.07 2.95
CA LYS A 33 3.30 -11.04 2.73
C LYS A 33 3.91 -9.76 3.30
N THR A 34 3.31 -8.61 3.00
CA THR A 34 3.79 -7.34 3.54
C THR A 34 3.68 -7.31 5.05
N LEU A 35 2.53 -7.72 5.59
CA LEU A 35 2.32 -7.71 7.04
C LEU A 35 3.32 -8.60 7.77
N SER A 36 3.66 -9.75 7.20
CA SER A 36 4.62 -10.66 7.84
C SER A 36 6.04 -10.11 7.87
N ALA A 37 6.34 -9.14 7.02
CA ALA A 37 7.65 -8.48 7.00
C ALA A 37 7.75 -7.33 8.00
N LEU A 38 6.63 -6.92 8.60
CA LEU A 38 6.61 -5.80 9.53
C LEU A 38 6.75 -6.29 10.97
N LYS A 39 7.30 -5.43 11.84
CA LYS A 39 7.38 -5.69 13.27
C LYS A 39 6.92 -4.47 14.02
N LYS A 40 5.94 -4.64 14.89
CA LYS A 40 5.43 -3.57 15.72
C LYS A 40 6.56 -2.92 16.53
N GLY A 41 6.59 -1.61 16.54
CA GLY A 41 7.60 -0.85 17.25
C GLY A 41 8.89 -0.62 16.48
N LYS A 42 9.01 -1.18 15.28
CA LYS A 42 10.20 -1.01 14.44
C LYS A 42 9.91 -0.08 13.29
N GLU A 43 10.95 0.55 12.75
CA GLU A 43 10.83 1.38 11.58
C GLU A 43 10.66 0.53 10.34
N ALA A 44 9.80 0.98 9.44
CA ALA A 44 9.58 0.31 8.17
C ALA A 44 9.31 1.34 7.08
N MET A 45 9.59 0.95 5.84
CA MET A 45 9.24 1.74 4.68
C MET A 45 8.40 0.88 3.76
N LEU A 46 7.22 1.38 3.41
CA LEU A 46 6.33 0.69 2.47
C LEU A 46 6.10 1.58 1.26
N PHE A 47 6.11 0.98 0.09
CA PHE A 47 5.59 1.66 -1.10
C PHE A 47 4.10 1.82 -0.92
N ALA A 48 3.59 2.98 -1.30
CA ALA A 48 2.21 3.33 -1.02
C ALA A 48 1.47 3.74 -2.28
N HIS A 49 0.22 3.35 -2.36
CA HIS A 49 -0.66 3.75 -3.45
C HIS A 49 -2.01 4.19 -2.88
N LEU A 50 -2.41 5.42 -3.19
CA LEU A 50 -3.69 5.94 -2.77
C LEU A 50 -4.72 5.63 -3.85
N HIS A 51 -5.73 4.87 -3.47
CA HIS A 51 -6.84 4.51 -4.34
C HIS A 51 -8.04 5.37 -3.96
N THR A 52 -8.58 6.12 -4.91
CA THR A 52 -9.76 6.95 -4.70
C THR A 52 -10.85 6.53 -5.68
N ALA A 53 -12.02 6.16 -5.17
CA ALA A 53 -13.16 5.80 -6.00
C ALA A 53 -14.44 6.21 -5.28
N GLU A 54 -15.31 6.92 -5.97
CA GLU A 54 -16.65 7.29 -5.48
C GLU A 54 -16.63 7.96 -4.10
N GLY A 55 -15.65 8.83 -3.87
CA GLY A 55 -15.54 9.52 -2.60
C GLY A 55 -14.88 8.72 -1.49
N LEU A 56 -14.55 7.46 -1.73
CA LEU A 56 -13.82 6.63 -0.79
C LEU A 56 -12.33 6.67 -1.11
N GLN A 57 -11.52 6.65 -0.06
CA GLN A 57 -10.08 6.63 -0.21
C GLN A 57 -9.51 5.45 0.55
N ALA A 58 -8.59 4.73 -0.07
CA ALA A 58 -7.87 3.65 0.57
C ALA A 58 -6.40 3.76 0.22
N LEU A 59 -5.54 3.62 1.23
CA LEU A 59 -4.10 3.66 1.04
C LEU A 59 -3.57 2.23 1.13
N TYR A 60 -2.92 1.78 0.07
CA TYR A 60 -2.34 0.43 0.01
C TYR A 60 -0.85 0.51 0.26
N GLY A 61 -0.33 -0.45 1.00
CA GLY A 61 1.10 -0.54 1.30
C GLY A 61 1.72 -1.83 0.78
N PHE A 62 2.93 -1.74 0.26
CA PHE A 62 3.65 -2.86 -0.34
C PHE A 62 5.08 -2.87 0.15
N ILE A 63 5.57 -4.05 0.53
CA ILE A 63 6.95 -4.16 1.02
C ILE A 63 7.96 -3.95 -0.12
N ASP A 64 7.58 -4.27 -1.35
CA ASP A 64 8.41 -4.04 -2.51
C ASP A 64 7.56 -3.76 -3.76
N GLU A 65 8.20 -3.27 -4.81
CA GLU A 65 7.51 -2.95 -6.06
C GLU A 65 6.97 -4.18 -6.77
N ALA A 66 7.64 -5.31 -6.63
CA ALA A 66 7.18 -6.54 -7.27
C ALA A 66 5.81 -6.96 -6.75
N GLU A 67 5.55 -6.74 -5.46
CA GLU A 67 4.24 -7.04 -4.89
C GLU A 67 3.16 -6.14 -5.48
N LEU A 68 3.46 -4.87 -5.69
CA LEU A 68 2.51 -3.96 -6.32
C LEU A 68 2.14 -4.43 -7.72
N TYR A 69 3.12 -4.87 -8.51
CA TYR A 69 2.86 -5.39 -9.84
C TYR A 69 2.05 -6.67 -9.80
N SER A 70 2.34 -7.55 -8.86
CA SER A 70 1.57 -8.78 -8.69
C SER A 70 0.10 -8.48 -8.39
N LEU A 71 -0.15 -7.47 -7.57
CA LEU A 71 -1.52 -7.05 -7.28
C LEU A 71 -2.20 -6.52 -8.54
N ALA A 72 -1.50 -5.69 -9.31
CA ALA A 72 -2.04 -5.16 -10.55
C ALA A 72 -2.41 -6.28 -11.53
N GLU A 73 -1.56 -7.30 -11.66
CA GLU A 73 -1.85 -8.44 -12.51
C GLU A 73 -3.08 -9.22 -12.04
N ARG A 74 -3.20 -9.46 -10.75
CA ARG A 74 -4.35 -10.19 -10.22
C ARG A 74 -5.66 -9.44 -10.39
N LEU A 75 -5.62 -8.11 -10.38
CA LEU A 75 -6.79 -7.27 -10.50
C LEU A 75 -7.13 -6.92 -11.96
N LYS A 76 -6.30 -7.35 -12.89
CA LYS A 76 -6.42 -6.99 -14.29
C LYS A 76 -7.82 -7.21 -14.89
N PRO A 77 -8.57 -8.28 -14.57
CA PRO A 77 -9.92 -8.44 -15.09
C PRO A 77 -10.94 -7.42 -14.59
N LYS A 78 -10.60 -6.70 -13.50
CA LYS A 78 -11.49 -5.70 -12.90
C LYS A 78 -10.97 -4.29 -13.14
N MET A 79 -10.09 -4.13 -14.10
CA MET A 79 -9.19 -2.99 -14.10
C MET A 79 -9.63 -1.76 -14.83
N GLU A 80 -10.74 -1.76 -15.49
CA GLU A 80 -11.18 -0.52 -16.09
C GLU A 80 -11.42 0.56 -15.04
N GLU A 81 -11.76 0.14 -13.81
CA GLU A 81 -11.95 1.06 -12.71
C GLU A 81 -10.65 1.38 -11.98
N ILE A 82 -9.70 0.45 -11.98
CA ILE A 82 -8.48 0.57 -11.17
C ILE A 82 -7.32 1.12 -11.98
N ILE A 83 -7.31 0.89 -13.29
CA ILE A 83 -6.20 1.27 -14.15
C ILE A 83 -5.88 2.77 -14.12
N TYR A 84 -6.88 3.59 -13.92
CA TYR A 84 -6.69 5.03 -13.83
C TYR A 84 -6.12 5.48 -12.50
N LEU A 85 -6.12 4.60 -11.53
CA LEU A 85 -5.75 4.91 -10.16
C LEU A 85 -4.30 4.51 -9.86
N ILE A 86 -3.76 3.57 -10.63
CA ILE A 86 -2.38 3.16 -10.50
C ILE A 86 -1.55 3.95 -11.53
N PRO A 87 -0.49 4.63 -11.10
CA PRO A 87 0.33 5.42 -12.03
C PRO A 87 0.83 4.58 -13.19
N ALA A 88 0.87 5.19 -14.39
CA ALA A 88 1.24 4.47 -15.61
C ALA A 88 2.63 3.81 -15.53
N ASN A 89 3.55 4.40 -14.77
CA ASN A 89 4.88 3.83 -14.62
C ASN A 89 4.90 2.48 -13.90
N PHE A 90 3.84 2.12 -13.19
CA PHE A 90 3.73 0.80 -12.56
C PHE A 90 3.36 -0.30 -13.55
N TYR A 91 2.91 0.07 -14.74
CA TYR A 91 2.53 -0.90 -15.76
C TYR A 91 3.62 -1.12 -16.81
N ARG A 92 4.67 -0.35 -16.76
CA ARG A 92 5.68 -0.33 -17.81
C ARG A 92 6.98 -0.99 -17.40
N LEU A 93 6.91 -2.18 -16.99
CA LEU A 93 8.17 -2.89 -16.67
C LEU A 93 8.55 -3.94 -17.65
#